data_26a55942f548f875d0940bd66958374c
#
_entry.id   26a55942f548f875d0940bd66958374c
#
_cell.length_a   1.000
_cell.length_b   1.000
_cell.length_c   1.000
_cell.angle_alpha   90.00
_cell.angle_beta   90.00
_cell.angle_gamma   90.00
#
_symmetry.space_group_name_H-M   'P 1'
#
loop_
_entity.id
_entity.type
_entity.pdbx_description
1 polymer ?
#
loop_
_entity_poly.entity_id
_entity_poly.type
_entity_poly.pdbx_seq_one_letter_code
_entity_poly.pdbx_strand_id
1 'polypeptide(L)' 'MPNIDDLIRDKLSKDGQVLNLKAQFLREVGAKELSKREELKEVRAMDLSQNGIGDEGVKAIAESTVFVNLRNLNLA' A
#
# COMPACT_ATOMS: atom_id res chain seq x y z
N MET A 1 -6.23 -3.97 13.28
CA MET A 1 -5.83 -3.65 11.91
C MET A 1 -6.96 -4.01 10.95
N PRO A 2 -7.24 -3.16 9.96
CA PRO A 2 -8.25 -3.50 8.97
C PRO A 2 -7.85 -4.73 8.15
N ASN A 3 -8.83 -5.35 7.54
CA ASN A 3 -8.59 -6.51 6.67
C ASN A 3 -8.01 -6.02 5.34
N ILE A 4 -6.79 -6.43 5.04
CA ILE A 4 -6.08 -5.97 3.84
C ILE A 4 -6.78 -6.46 2.57
N ASP A 5 -7.32 -7.68 2.58
CA ASP A 5 -8.05 -8.21 1.41
C ASP A 5 -9.25 -7.32 1.07
N ASP A 6 -10.00 -6.92 2.09
CA ASP A 6 -11.16 -6.04 1.90
C ASP A 6 -10.76 -4.67 1.39
N LEU A 7 -9.67 -4.11 1.93
CA LEU A 7 -9.19 -2.80 1.51
C LEU A 7 -8.74 -2.82 0.05
N ILE A 8 -8.02 -3.84 -0.36
CA ILE A 8 -7.57 -3.95 -1.75
C ILE A 8 -8.79 -4.06 -2.66
N ARG A 9 -9.72 -4.95 -2.33
CA ARG A 9 -10.94 -5.14 -3.13
C ARG A 9 -11.71 -3.84 -3.29
N ASP A 10 -11.85 -3.08 -2.20
CA ASP A 10 -12.70 -1.88 -2.18
C ASP A 10 -12.00 -0.65 -2.75
N LYS A 11 -10.69 -0.54 -2.61
CA LYS A 11 -9.96 0.69 -2.90
C LYS A 11 -9.08 0.63 -4.15
N LEU A 12 -8.79 -0.56 -4.65
CA LEU A 12 -7.99 -0.68 -5.87
C LEU A 12 -8.84 -0.26 -7.07
N SER A 13 -8.27 0.58 -7.94
CA SER A 13 -8.97 1.01 -9.15
C SER A 13 -9.23 -0.19 -10.07
N LYS A 14 -10.17 -0.02 -11.02
CA LYS A 14 -10.55 -1.11 -11.92
C LYS A 14 -9.40 -1.60 -12.78
N ASP A 15 -8.50 -0.70 -13.17
CA ASP A 15 -7.33 -1.05 -13.96
C ASP A 15 -6.16 -1.57 -13.12
N GLY A 16 -6.33 -1.61 -11.80
CA GLY A 16 -5.30 -2.10 -10.90
C GLY A 16 -4.11 -1.17 -10.69
N GLN A 17 -4.19 0.06 -11.18
CA GLN A 17 -3.03 0.98 -11.19
C GLN A 17 -3.02 2.00 -10.06
N VAL A 18 -4.14 2.25 -9.42
CA VAL A 18 -4.24 3.24 -8.35
C VAL A 18 -4.82 2.61 -7.09
N LEU A 19 -4.12 2.81 -5.97
CA LEU A 19 -4.57 2.29 -4.68
C LEU A 19 -4.55 3.42 -3.66
N ASN A 20 -5.73 3.87 -3.23
CA ASN A 20 -5.85 4.93 -2.25
C ASN A 20 -6.23 4.33 -0.89
N LEU A 21 -5.26 4.29 0.00
CA LEU A 21 -5.43 3.76 1.36
C LEU A 21 -5.23 4.82 2.43
N LYS A 22 -5.49 6.08 2.10
CA LYS A 22 -5.35 7.17 3.04
C LYS A 22 -6.20 6.92 4.29
N ALA A 23 -5.60 7.12 5.48
CA ALA A 23 -6.29 7.08 6.77
C ALA A 23 -7.07 5.78 7.02
N GLN A 24 -6.44 4.64 6.79
CA GLN A 24 -7.07 3.33 6.99
C GLN A 24 -6.51 2.56 8.19
N PHE A 25 -5.76 3.23 9.06
CA PHE A 25 -5.20 2.64 10.28
C PHE A 25 -4.28 1.43 9.99
N LEU A 26 -3.52 1.51 8.92
CA LEU A 26 -2.65 0.40 8.51
C LEU A 26 -1.53 0.11 9.50
N ARG A 27 -0.87 1.16 9.98
CA ARG A 27 0.29 1.04 10.86
C ARG A 27 1.41 0.25 10.18
N GLU A 28 2.45 -0.08 10.95
CA GLU A 28 3.59 -0.83 10.45
C GLU A 28 3.18 -2.20 9.89
N VAL A 29 2.31 -2.91 10.62
CA VAL A 29 1.86 -4.25 10.23
C VAL A 29 1.15 -4.22 8.88
N GLY A 30 0.27 -3.23 8.67
CA GLY A 30 -0.44 -3.09 7.41
C GLY A 30 0.48 -2.84 6.25
N ALA A 31 1.49 -1.96 6.44
CA ALA A 31 2.46 -1.68 5.40
C ALA A 31 3.26 -2.93 5.03
N LYS A 32 3.69 -3.70 6.03
CA LYS A 32 4.42 -4.95 5.78
C LYS A 32 3.58 -5.96 5.03
N GLU A 33 2.29 -6.03 5.35
CA GLU A 33 1.38 -6.95 4.67
C GLU A 33 1.20 -6.54 3.21
N LEU A 34 1.00 -5.25 2.93
CA LEU A 34 0.89 -4.75 1.56
C LEU A 34 2.13 -5.06 0.74
N SER A 35 3.31 -4.98 1.35
CA SER A 35 4.57 -5.17 0.65
C SER A 35 4.74 -6.59 0.08
N LYS A 36 3.87 -7.52 0.49
CA LYS A 36 3.92 -8.92 0.06
C LYS A 36 2.79 -9.31 -0.89
N ARG A 37 1.89 -8.36 -1.23
CA ARG A 37 0.70 -8.67 -2.02
C ARG A 37 0.98 -8.55 -3.51
N GLU A 38 1.19 -9.69 -4.17
CA GLU A 38 1.53 -9.75 -5.59
C GLU A 38 0.43 -9.18 -6.50
N GLU A 39 -0.82 -9.18 -6.05
CA GLU A 39 -1.92 -8.58 -6.82
C GLU A 39 -1.77 -7.08 -7.00
N LEU A 40 -0.85 -6.44 -6.27
CA LEU A 40 -0.60 -4.99 -6.39
C LEU A 40 0.54 -4.66 -7.35
N LYS A 41 1.01 -5.61 -8.11
CA LYS A 41 2.17 -5.45 -8.99
C LYS A 41 1.99 -4.37 -10.05
N GLU A 42 0.77 -4.14 -10.50
CA GLU A 42 0.46 -3.16 -11.53
C GLU A 42 0.21 -1.76 -10.99
N VAL A 43 0.24 -1.58 -9.65
CA VAL A 43 -0.03 -0.28 -9.04
C VAL A 43 1.08 0.70 -9.41
N ARG A 44 0.66 1.87 -9.90
CA ARG A 44 1.56 2.97 -10.28
C ARG A 44 1.48 4.15 -9.32
N ALA A 45 0.33 4.33 -8.67
CA ALA A 45 0.13 5.41 -7.70
C ALA A 45 -0.50 4.83 -6.44
N MET A 46 0.08 5.15 -5.29
CA MET A 46 -0.42 4.64 -4.02
C MET A 46 -0.38 5.75 -2.96
N ASP A 47 -1.48 5.91 -2.24
CA ASP A 47 -1.57 6.86 -1.14
C ASP A 47 -1.66 6.08 0.17
N LEU A 48 -0.61 6.17 0.98
CA LEU A 48 -0.54 5.56 2.31
C LEU A 48 -0.50 6.61 3.40
N SER A 49 -0.89 7.85 3.08
CA SER A 49 -0.83 8.94 4.06
C SER A 49 -1.75 8.69 5.24
N GLN A 50 -1.38 9.26 6.39
CA GLN A 50 -2.16 9.21 7.63
C GLN A 50 -2.45 7.79 8.12
N ASN A 51 -1.49 6.89 7.96
CA ASN A 51 -1.62 5.51 8.42
C ASN A 51 -0.66 5.11 9.54
N GLY A 52 0.22 6.00 9.94
CA GLY A 52 1.15 5.72 11.04
C GLY A 52 2.07 4.54 10.76
N ILE A 53 2.53 4.38 9.53
CA ILE A 53 3.30 3.19 9.15
C ILE A 53 4.73 3.16 9.70
N GLY A 54 5.28 4.32 10.07
CA GLY A 54 6.60 4.39 10.69
C GLY A 54 7.74 4.04 9.77
N ASP A 55 8.97 4.13 10.29
CA ASP A 55 10.18 3.89 9.50
C ASP A 55 10.27 2.47 8.96
N GLU A 56 9.90 1.48 9.76
CA GLU A 56 9.95 0.09 9.34
C GLU A 56 8.89 -0.23 8.29
N GLY A 57 7.73 0.41 8.38
CA GLY A 57 6.69 0.29 7.36
C GLY A 57 7.14 0.89 6.03
N VAL A 58 7.75 2.08 6.07
CA VAL A 58 8.29 2.72 4.88
C VAL A 58 9.39 1.85 4.26
N LYS A 59 10.26 1.28 5.08
CA LYS A 59 11.33 0.41 4.62
C LYS A 59 10.76 -0.82 3.91
N ALA A 60 9.72 -1.43 4.48
CA ALA A 60 9.09 -2.61 3.87
C ALA A 60 8.55 -2.28 2.48
N ILE A 61 7.89 -1.12 2.32
CA ILE A 61 7.37 -0.71 1.02
C ILE A 61 8.52 -0.44 0.05
N ALA A 62 9.57 0.26 0.51
CA ALA A 62 10.71 0.62 -0.34
C ALA A 62 11.48 -0.60 -0.83
N GLU A 63 11.56 -1.64 -0.01
CA GLU A 63 12.30 -2.86 -0.34
C GLU A 63 11.44 -3.92 -1.02
N SER A 64 10.15 -3.66 -1.18
CA SER A 64 9.22 -4.63 -1.76
C SER A 64 9.51 -4.90 -3.23
N THR A 65 9.49 -6.18 -3.61
CA THR A 65 9.61 -6.57 -5.01
C THR A 65 8.27 -6.50 -5.74
N VAL A 66 7.19 -6.23 -5.01
CA VAL A 66 5.85 -6.10 -5.58
C VAL A 66 5.71 -4.77 -6.34
N PHE A 67 6.18 -3.67 -5.72
CA PHE A 67 5.92 -2.31 -6.23
C PHE A 67 6.93 -1.87 -7.29
N VAL A 68 7.20 -2.73 -8.27
CA VAL A 68 8.18 -2.45 -9.33
C VAL A 68 7.68 -1.42 -10.35
N ASN A 69 6.37 -1.20 -10.43
CA ASN A 69 5.77 -0.24 -11.34
C ASN A 69 5.34 1.06 -10.65
N LEU A 70 5.60 1.18 -9.36
CA LEU A 70 5.16 2.34 -8.58
C LEU A 70 5.91 3.58 -9.01
N ARG A 71 5.17 4.66 -9.32
CA ARG A 71 5.73 5.94 -9.76
C ARG A 71 5.42 7.07 -8.80
N ASN A 72 4.30 7.01 -8.12
CA ASN A 72 3.86 8.03 -7.17
C ASN A 72 3.47 7.36 -5.86
N LEU A 73 4.10 7.81 -4.77
CA LEU A 73 3.83 7.26 -3.45
C LEU A 73 3.70 8.42 -2.46
N ASN A 74 2.54 8.52 -1.82
CA ASN A 74 2.30 9.49 -0.78
C ASN A 74 2.35 8.81 0.59
N LEU A 75 3.28 9.22 1.44
CA LEU A 75 3.47 8.66 2.78
C LEU A 75 3.16 9.66 3.89
N ALA A 76 2.79 10.87 3.54
CA ALA A 76 2.48 11.89 4.54
C ALA A 76 1.25 11.54 5.36
#